data_7eea06c9969b6b927b19717f4a6f183c
#
_entry.id   7eea06c9969b6b927b19717f4a6f183c
#
_cell.length_a   1.000
_cell.length_b   1.000
_cell.length_c   1.000
_cell.angle_alpha   90.00
_cell.angle_beta   90.00
_cell.angle_gamma   90.00
#
_symmetry.space_group_name_H-M   'P 1'
#
loop_
_entity.id
_entity.type
_entity.pdbx_description
1 polymer ?
#
loop_
_entity_poly.entity_id
_entity_poly.type
_entity_poly.pdbx_seq_one_letter_code
_entity_poly.pdbx_strand_id
1 'polypeptide(L)'
;MSPQISIKWMSVVGVVGMLFGIFYAFFGLESLPVYQKFVPDAAYTAWSNGLYGSTFIGFSVLLFFVGRYAFQKSDTALMKALLYGIMSWLIVEALFSFYYGIYINVGVDIVLAIVLGFPLVRGVRDAERNVSS
;
A
#
# COMPACT_ATOMS: atom_id res chain seq x y z
N MET A 1 -4.51 26.79 -6.05
CA MET A 1 -3.13 26.29 -5.79
C MET A 1 -2.55 25.93 -7.15
N SER A 2 -1.31 26.34 -7.48
CA SER A 2 -0.71 25.96 -8.77
C SER A 2 -0.44 24.44 -8.81
N PRO A 3 -0.49 23.80 -10.01
CA PRO A 3 -0.23 22.38 -10.13
C PRO A 3 1.12 21.94 -9.51
N GLN A 4 2.15 22.78 -9.64
CA GLN A 4 3.47 22.51 -9.08
C GLN A 4 3.49 22.49 -7.55
N ILE A 5 2.72 23.38 -6.91
CA ILE A 5 2.58 23.40 -5.45
C ILE A 5 1.85 22.14 -4.99
N SER A 6 0.81 21.71 -5.71
CA SER A 6 0.07 20.48 -5.40
C SER A 6 0.96 19.24 -5.50
N ILE A 7 1.78 19.14 -6.55
CA ILE A 7 2.74 18.02 -6.73
C ILE A 7 3.75 17.98 -5.58
N LYS A 8 4.36 19.13 -5.23
CA LYS A 8 5.30 19.19 -4.10
C LYS A 8 4.63 18.79 -2.78
N TRP A 9 3.43 19.33 -2.52
CA TRP A 9 2.65 18.99 -1.34
C TRP A 9 2.38 17.50 -1.24
N MET A 10 1.85 16.88 -2.29
CA MET A 10 1.57 15.44 -2.33
C MET A 10 2.83 14.59 -2.18
N SER A 11 3.95 15.04 -2.74
CA SER A 11 5.25 14.34 -2.57
C SER A 11 5.72 14.37 -1.12
N VAL A 12 5.63 15.53 -0.45
CA VAL A 12 5.99 15.66 0.97
C VAL A 12 5.08 14.80 1.84
N VAL A 13 3.76 14.88 1.65
CA VAL A 13 2.79 14.08 2.40
C VAL A 13 3.02 12.58 2.18
N GLY A 14 3.31 12.17 0.93
CA GLY A 14 3.62 10.77 0.61
C GLY A 14 4.89 10.27 1.32
N VAL A 15 5.96 11.05 1.31
CA VAL A 15 7.22 10.69 2.02
C VAL A 15 7.00 10.62 3.52
N VAL A 16 6.33 11.60 4.12
CA VAL A 16 6.00 11.60 5.56
C VAL A 16 5.11 10.39 5.91
N GLY A 17 4.12 10.09 5.07
CA GLY A 17 3.26 8.91 5.26
C GLY A 17 4.03 7.59 5.19
N MET A 18 4.99 7.45 4.26
CA MET A 18 5.85 6.27 4.20
C MET A 18 6.72 6.12 5.45
N LEU A 19 7.36 7.20 5.90
CA LEU A 19 8.17 7.20 7.12
C LEU A 19 7.34 6.85 8.36
N PHE A 20 6.13 7.41 8.45
CA PHE A 20 5.20 7.09 9.52
C PHE A 20 4.74 5.62 9.45
N GLY A 21 4.47 5.11 8.25
CA GLY A 21 4.12 3.70 8.05
C GLY A 21 5.24 2.75 8.49
N ILE A 22 6.49 3.06 8.17
CA ILE A 22 7.65 2.31 8.64
C ILE A 22 7.73 2.36 10.17
N PHE A 23 7.63 3.55 10.76
CA PHE A 23 7.63 3.69 12.22
C PHE A 23 6.52 2.84 12.86
N TYR A 24 5.29 2.95 12.34
CA TYR A 24 4.15 2.19 12.84
C TYR A 24 4.34 0.68 12.72
N ALA A 25 4.87 0.22 11.56
CA ALA A 25 5.08 -1.21 11.33
C ALA A 25 6.12 -1.84 12.28
N PHE A 26 7.19 -1.11 12.62
CA PHE A 26 8.28 -1.65 13.43
C PHE A 26 8.16 -1.38 14.93
N PHE A 27 7.56 -0.28 15.33
CA PHE A 27 7.50 0.15 16.73
C PHE A 27 6.09 0.12 17.32
N GLY A 28 5.06 0.13 16.46
CA GLY A 28 3.66 0.24 16.89
C GLY A 28 3.31 1.61 17.46
N LEU A 29 2.02 1.93 17.50
CA LEU A 29 1.55 3.18 18.11
C LEU A 29 1.63 3.14 19.64
N GLU A 30 1.63 1.94 20.22
CA GLU A 30 1.80 1.73 21.66
C GLU A 30 3.14 2.23 22.20
N SER A 31 4.15 2.37 21.35
CA SER A 31 5.43 2.96 21.76
C SER A 31 5.36 4.47 22.02
N LEU A 32 4.29 5.13 21.55
CA LEU A 32 4.11 6.56 21.70
C LEU A 32 3.40 6.88 23.02
N PRO A 33 4.00 7.70 23.92
CA PRO A 33 3.40 8.03 25.23
C PRO A 33 1.99 8.62 25.16
N VAL A 34 1.68 9.31 24.05
CA VAL A 34 0.33 9.86 23.80
C VAL A 34 -0.69 8.74 23.69
N TYR A 35 -0.38 7.66 22.95
CA TYR A 35 -1.32 6.54 22.79
C TYR A 35 -1.45 5.74 24.09
N GLN A 36 -0.35 5.49 24.81
CA GLN A 36 -0.39 4.83 26.11
C GLN A 36 -1.30 5.55 27.12
N LYS A 37 -1.34 6.88 27.04
CA LYS A 37 -2.17 7.69 27.95
C LYS A 37 -3.66 7.66 27.61
N PHE A 38 -4.02 7.57 26.33
CA PHE A 38 -5.39 7.77 25.86
C PHE A 38 -6.10 6.50 25.40
N VAL A 39 -5.36 5.43 25.10
CA VAL A 39 -5.93 4.16 24.66
C VAL A 39 -5.80 3.13 25.78
N PRO A 40 -6.92 2.67 26.40
CA PRO A 40 -6.88 1.63 27.40
C PRO A 40 -6.35 0.31 26.82
N ASP A 41 -5.52 -0.42 27.57
CA ASP A 41 -4.93 -1.71 27.14
C ASP A 41 -6.00 -2.71 26.68
N ALA A 42 -7.15 -2.76 27.34
CA ALA A 42 -8.26 -3.65 26.96
C ALA A 42 -8.88 -3.34 25.59
N ALA A 43 -8.77 -2.09 25.12
CA ALA A 43 -9.31 -1.67 23.82
C ALA A 43 -8.26 -1.74 22.70
N TYR A 44 -6.98 -1.87 23.04
CA TYR A 44 -5.87 -1.68 22.11
C TYR A 44 -5.96 -2.62 20.90
N THR A 45 -6.14 -3.92 21.11
CA THR A 45 -6.20 -4.91 20.02
C THR A 45 -7.38 -4.68 19.07
N ALA A 46 -8.57 -4.41 19.61
CA ALA A 46 -9.76 -4.14 18.80
C ALA A 46 -9.61 -2.84 17.99
N TRP A 47 -9.04 -1.81 18.61
CA TRP A 47 -8.79 -0.53 17.97
C TRP A 47 -7.73 -0.64 16.86
N SER A 48 -6.60 -1.31 17.10
CA SER A 48 -5.55 -1.52 16.09
C SER A 48 -6.05 -2.35 14.90
N ASN A 49 -6.89 -3.37 15.14
CA ASN A 49 -7.55 -4.13 14.07
C ASN A 49 -8.48 -3.22 13.23
N GLY A 50 -9.20 -2.31 13.88
CA GLY A 50 -10.02 -1.31 13.20
C GLY A 50 -9.19 -0.37 12.31
N LEU A 51 -8.03 0.09 12.79
CA LEU A 51 -7.09 0.89 11.98
C LEU A 51 -6.56 0.12 10.77
N TYR A 52 -6.18 -1.14 10.97
CA TYR A 52 -5.74 -2.02 9.89
C TYR A 52 -6.83 -2.19 8.82
N GLY A 53 -8.06 -2.53 9.27
CA GLY A 53 -9.20 -2.69 8.38
C GLY A 53 -9.54 -1.42 7.60
N SER A 54 -9.54 -0.26 8.26
CA SER A 54 -9.83 1.03 7.61
C SER A 54 -8.77 1.41 6.57
N THR A 55 -7.50 1.16 6.86
CA THR A 55 -6.41 1.36 5.91
C THR A 55 -6.57 0.45 4.68
N PHE A 56 -6.91 -0.82 4.89
CA PHE A 56 -7.15 -1.77 3.81
C PHE A 56 -8.35 -1.37 2.93
N ILE A 57 -9.44 -0.89 3.54
CA ILE A 57 -10.59 -0.36 2.80
C ILE A 57 -10.16 0.84 1.94
N GLY A 58 -9.47 1.82 2.52
CA GLY A 58 -8.98 3.00 1.80
C GLY A 58 -8.07 2.63 0.63
N PHE A 59 -7.13 1.72 0.85
CA PHE A 59 -6.26 1.19 -0.19
C PHE A 59 -7.03 0.48 -1.32
N SER A 60 -8.02 -0.35 -0.97
CA SER A 60 -8.85 -1.08 -1.94
C SER A 60 -9.69 -0.13 -2.80
N VAL A 61 -10.23 0.94 -2.20
CA VAL A 61 -10.95 2.00 -2.93
C VAL A 61 -10.02 2.71 -3.92
N LEU A 62 -8.80 3.05 -3.51
CA LEU A 62 -7.79 3.63 -4.41
C LEU A 62 -7.44 2.67 -5.55
N LEU A 63 -7.21 1.39 -5.26
CA LEU A 63 -6.96 0.37 -6.30
C LEU A 63 -8.11 0.27 -7.29
N PHE A 64 -9.36 0.29 -6.81
CA PHE A 64 -10.52 0.22 -7.67
C PHE A 64 -10.60 1.39 -8.65
N PHE A 65 -10.49 2.63 -8.18
CA PHE A 65 -10.62 3.80 -9.04
C PHE A 65 -9.37 4.07 -9.86
N VAL A 66 -8.19 4.09 -9.22
CA VAL A 66 -6.92 4.41 -9.88
C VAL A 66 -6.49 3.29 -10.82
N GLY A 67 -6.67 2.03 -10.43
CA GLY A 67 -6.39 0.88 -11.28
C GLY A 67 -7.25 0.89 -12.54
N ARG A 68 -8.56 1.09 -12.40
CA ARG A 68 -9.47 1.20 -13.57
C ARG A 68 -9.06 2.35 -14.49
N TYR A 69 -8.75 3.52 -13.94
CA TYR A 69 -8.32 4.67 -14.72
C TYR A 69 -7.02 4.38 -15.47
N ALA A 70 -6.03 3.77 -14.82
CA ALA A 70 -4.76 3.39 -15.44
C ALA A 70 -4.96 2.50 -16.67
N PHE A 71 -5.81 1.45 -16.56
CA PHE A 71 -6.12 0.57 -17.67
C PHE A 71 -6.94 1.26 -18.76
N GLN A 72 -7.95 2.06 -18.40
CA GLN A 72 -8.78 2.79 -19.38
C GLN A 72 -7.98 3.79 -20.22
N LYS A 73 -6.94 4.38 -19.65
CA LYS A 73 -6.07 5.37 -20.33
C LYS A 73 -4.81 4.76 -20.91
N SER A 74 -4.58 3.44 -20.72
CA SER A 74 -3.32 2.77 -21.05
C SER A 74 -2.10 3.51 -20.49
N ASP A 75 -2.25 4.07 -19.27
CA ASP A 75 -1.21 4.85 -18.59
C ASP A 75 -0.18 3.91 -17.95
N THR A 76 0.92 3.68 -18.66
CA THR A 76 2.00 2.79 -18.23
C THR A 76 2.71 3.29 -16.97
N ALA A 77 2.84 4.61 -16.80
CA ALA A 77 3.48 5.17 -15.62
C ALA A 77 2.64 4.90 -14.36
N LEU A 78 1.33 5.08 -14.47
CA LEU A 78 0.40 4.83 -13.36
C LEU A 78 0.30 3.32 -13.05
N MET A 79 0.28 2.44 -14.06
CA MET A 79 0.32 0.99 -13.87
C MET A 79 1.60 0.54 -13.15
N LYS A 80 2.77 1.10 -13.53
CA LYS A 80 4.05 0.83 -12.85
C LYS A 80 4.05 1.34 -11.41
N ALA A 81 3.52 2.54 -11.17
CA ALA A 81 3.41 3.08 -9.83
C ALA A 81 2.54 2.21 -8.90
N LEU A 82 1.40 1.74 -9.41
CA LEU A 82 0.55 0.78 -8.69
C LEU A 82 1.27 -0.53 -8.40
N LEU A 83 1.97 -1.08 -9.40
CA LEU A 83 2.74 -2.31 -9.25
C LEU A 83 3.81 -2.18 -8.16
N TYR A 84 4.58 -1.09 -8.16
CA TYR A 84 5.60 -0.85 -7.15
C TYR A 84 5.00 -0.67 -5.75
N GLY A 85 3.89 0.05 -5.62
CA GLY A 85 3.19 0.21 -4.35
C GLY A 85 2.69 -1.10 -3.77
N ILE A 86 2.03 -1.93 -4.61
CA ILE A 86 1.53 -3.25 -4.22
C ILE A 86 2.69 -4.18 -3.82
N MET A 87 3.73 -4.26 -4.63
CA MET A 87 4.88 -5.13 -4.33
C MET A 87 5.60 -4.70 -3.05
N SER A 88 5.79 -3.40 -2.83
CA SER A 88 6.39 -2.90 -1.60
C SER A 88 5.58 -3.28 -0.36
N TRP A 89 4.26 -3.15 -0.42
CA TRP A 89 3.37 -3.57 0.66
C TRP A 89 3.49 -5.07 0.94
N LEU A 90 3.30 -5.91 -0.08
CA LEU A 90 3.31 -7.37 0.07
C LEU A 90 4.68 -7.91 0.54
N ILE A 91 5.79 -7.31 0.09
CA ILE A 91 7.13 -7.70 0.55
C ILE A 91 7.30 -7.41 2.05
N VAL A 92 6.89 -6.22 2.50
CA VAL A 92 6.99 -5.88 3.93
C VAL A 92 6.10 -6.79 4.76
N GLU A 93 4.87 -7.04 4.33
CA GLU A 93 3.92 -7.92 5.03
C GLU A 93 4.43 -9.36 5.09
N ALA A 94 4.95 -9.90 3.98
CA ALA A 94 5.54 -11.23 3.92
C ALA A 94 6.76 -11.37 4.83
N LEU A 95 7.64 -10.36 4.91
CA LEU A 95 8.79 -10.35 5.80
C LEU A 95 8.38 -10.39 7.27
N PHE A 96 7.38 -9.60 7.68
CA PHE A 96 6.82 -9.65 9.02
C PHE A 96 6.20 -11.02 9.33
N SER A 97 5.39 -11.53 8.41
CA SER A 97 4.74 -12.82 8.55
C SER A 97 5.75 -13.95 8.68
N PHE A 98 6.82 -13.90 7.89
CA PHE A 98 7.92 -14.86 7.97
C PHE A 98 8.67 -14.77 9.31
N TYR A 99 8.98 -13.55 9.76
CA TYR A 99 9.67 -13.30 11.02
C TYR A 99 8.90 -13.87 12.22
N TYR A 100 7.57 -13.73 12.23
CA TYR A 100 6.70 -14.25 13.29
C TYR A 100 6.25 -15.71 13.07
N GLY A 101 6.72 -16.38 12.01
CA GLY A 101 6.38 -17.80 11.74
C GLY A 101 4.96 -18.01 11.20
N ILE A 102 4.29 -16.96 10.69
CA ILE A 102 2.92 -17.02 10.16
C ILE A 102 2.98 -17.33 8.66
N TYR A 103 3.45 -18.51 8.31
CA TYR A 103 3.70 -18.92 6.91
C TYR A 103 2.46 -18.97 6.03
N ILE A 104 1.28 -19.17 6.61
CA ILE A 104 0.02 -19.12 5.86
C ILE A 104 -0.20 -17.74 5.24
N ASN A 105 0.15 -16.67 5.96
CA ASN A 105 0.00 -15.31 5.44
C ASN A 105 1.01 -15.02 4.32
N VAL A 106 2.24 -15.55 4.41
CA VAL A 106 3.21 -15.49 3.30
C VAL A 106 2.62 -16.12 2.03
N GLY A 107 1.92 -17.26 2.17
CA GLY A 107 1.19 -17.88 1.06
C GLY A 107 0.11 -16.98 0.47
N VAL A 108 -0.66 -16.29 1.31
CA VAL A 108 -1.66 -15.30 0.88
C VAL A 108 -1.01 -14.15 0.12
N ASP A 109 0.11 -13.62 0.62
CA ASP A 109 0.85 -12.52 -0.02
C ASP A 109 1.34 -12.91 -1.42
N ILE A 110 1.83 -14.14 -1.60
CA ILE A 110 2.23 -14.67 -2.91
C ILE A 110 1.04 -14.71 -3.87
N VAL A 111 -0.12 -15.21 -3.40
CA VAL A 111 -1.33 -15.25 -4.22
C VAL A 111 -1.77 -13.85 -4.61
N LEU A 112 -1.76 -12.90 -3.67
CA LEU A 112 -2.10 -11.50 -3.95
C LEU A 112 -1.10 -10.85 -4.92
N ALA A 113 0.19 -11.13 -4.79
CA ALA A 113 1.21 -10.64 -5.72
C ALA A 113 0.93 -11.12 -7.17
N ILE A 114 0.49 -12.36 -7.34
CA ILE A 114 0.12 -12.88 -8.65
C ILE A 114 -1.18 -12.23 -9.13
N VAL A 115 -2.23 -12.24 -8.32
CA VAL A 115 -3.57 -11.75 -8.70
C VAL A 115 -3.56 -10.27 -9.05
N LEU A 116 -2.86 -9.45 -8.29
CA LEU A 116 -2.78 -7.99 -8.50
C LEU A 116 -1.64 -7.59 -9.45
N GLY A 117 -0.50 -8.25 -9.36
CA GLY A 117 0.69 -7.90 -10.15
C GLY A 117 0.60 -8.35 -11.61
N PHE A 118 0.10 -9.57 -11.88
CA PHE A 118 0.02 -10.11 -13.23
C PHE A 118 -0.73 -9.21 -14.22
N PRO A 119 -1.95 -8.72 -13.94
CA PRO A 119 -2.67 -7.84 -14.86
C PRO A 119 -1.92 -6.51 -15.09
N LEU A 120 -1.25 -5.96 -14.08
CA LEU A 120 -0.48 -4.72 -14.22
C LEU A 120 0.75 -4.92 -15.12
N VAL A 121 1.52 -5.98 -14.90
CA VAL A 121 2.68 -6.31 -15.75
C VAL A 121 2.25 -6.52 -17.20
N ARG A 122 1.16 -7.24 -17.42
CA ARG A 122 0.61 -7.46 -18.77
C ARG A 122 0.15 -6.16 -19.39
N GLY A 123 -0.60 -5.33 -18.66
CA GLY A 123 -1.08 -4.04 -19.14
C GLY A 123 0.05 -3.11 -19.57
N VAL A 124 1.13 -3.04 -18.80
CA VAL A 124 2.34 -2.27 -19.18
C VAL A 124 2.93 -2.78 -20.48
N ARG A 125 3.14 -4.09 -20.60
CA ARG A 125 3.72 -4.68 -21.83
C ARG A 125 2.88 -4.44 -23.07
N ASP A 126 1.55 -4.59 -22.94
CA ASP A 126 0.63 -4.41 -24.06
C ASP A 126 0.60 -2.94 -24.52
N ALA A 127 0.59 -2.00 -23.56
CA ALA A 127 0.62 -0.57 -23.86
C ALA A 127 1.95 -0.13 -24.50
N GLU A 128 3.10 -0.63 -24.04
CA GLU A 128 4.42 -0.33 -24.61
C GLU A 128 4.56 -0.86 -26.05
N ARG A 129 3.99 -2.03 -26.36
CA ARG A 129 3.99 -2.60 -27.73
C ARG A 129 3.18 -1.74 -28.70
N ASN A 130 2.03 -1.23 -28.27
CA ASN A 130 1.17 -0.39 -29.11
C ASN A 130 1.77 0.98 -29.45
N VAL A 131 2.75 1.45 -28.67
CA VAL A 131 3.48 2.71 -28.96
C VAL A 131 4.62 2.50 -29.96
N SER A 132 5.14 1.27 -30.06
CA SER A 132 6.28 0.93 -30.92
C SER A 132 5.88 0.40 -32.30
N SER A 133 4.59 0.19 -32.55
CA SER A 133 4.00 -0.19 -33.85
C SER A 133 3.43 1.01 -34.58
#